data_99f9301b0d498df717c8fd8e7dbfba27
#
_entry.id   99f9301b0d498df717c8fd8e7dbfba27
#
_cell.length_a   1.000
_cell.length_b   1.000
_cell.length_c   1.000
_cell.angle_alpha   90.00
_cell.angle_beta   90.00
_cell.angle_gamma   90.00
#
_symmetry.space_group_name_H-M   'P 1'
#
loop_
_entity.id
_entity.type
_entity.pdbx_description
1 polymer ?
#
loop_
_entity_poly.entity_id
_entity_poly.type
_entity_poly.pdbx_seq_one_letter_code
_entity_poly.pdbx_strand_id
1 'polypeptide(L)'
;HHGFTQAGVALFALVGAVGAIAAPIAGRLADAGHTRIGTLTALIVAPLAILITFIPGLGYAGLVAAAVLLDFAVQLNMVLGQREVYELDPQSRARLNAVYMTSIFAGGTVGSLVASPIYESFGWAGVATTIALFGGLALLAFGVNSRR
;
A
#
# COMPACT_ATOMS: atom_id res chain seq x y z
N HIS A 1 -9.21 -3.26 23.70
CA HIS A 1 -7.96 -4.01 23.95
C HIS A 1 -8.16 -5.45 23.47
N HIS A 2 -7.74 -5.71 22.24
CA HIS A 2 -7.62 -7.08 21.75
C HIS A 2 -6.28 -7.61 22.27
N GLY A 3 -6.27 -8.44 23.33
CA GLY A 3 -5.08 -9.13 23.81
C GLY A 3 -4.59 -10.10 22.73
N PHE A 4 -3.63 -9.68 21.94
CA PHE A 4 -3.00 -10.56 20.97
C PHE A 4 -2.23 -11.66 21.70
N THR A 5 -2.63 -12.91 21.49
CA THR A 5 -1.81 -14.06 21.87
C THR A 5 -0.61 -14.15 20.92
N GLN A 6 0.46 -14.84 21.32
CA GLN A 6 1.61 -15.09 20.44
C GLN A 6 1.19 -15.71 19.09
N ALA A 7 0.17 -16.57 19.11
CA ALA A 7 -0.42 -17.14 17.88
C ALA A 7 -1.09 -16.07 17.01
N GLY A 8 -1.74 -15.06 17.59
CA GLY A 8 -2.32 -13.93 16.85
C GLY A 8 -1.24 -13.07 16.17
N VAL A 9 -0.13 -12.82 16.84
CA VAL A 9 1.02 -12.11 16.26
C VAL A 9 1.65 -12.92 15.13
N ALA A 10 1.80 -14.24 15.29
CA ALA A 10 2.31 -15.13 14.24
C ALA A 10 1.39 -15.18 13.02
N LEU A 11 0.06 -15.19 13.21
CA LEU A 11 -0.92 -15.08 12.13
C LEU A 11 -0.79 -13.75 11.38
N PHE A 12 -0.58 -12.65 12.09
CA PHE A 12 -0.34 -11.34 11.47
C PHE A 12 0.97 -11.31 10.66
N ALA A 13 2.03 -11.97 11.12
CA ALA A 13 3.27 -12.12 10.37
C ALA A 13 3.09 -12.94 9.07
N LEU A 14 2.23 -13.98 9.10
CA LEU A 14 1.86 -14.76 7.91
C LEU A 14 1.05 -13.94 6.88
N VAL A 15 0.28 -12.97 7.34
CA VAL A 15 -0.42 -12.01 6.46
C VAL A 15 0.57 -11.23 5.60
N GLY A 16 1.69 -10.79 6.17
CA GLY A 16 2.76 -10.14 5.42
C GLY A 16 3.41 -11.04 4.35
N ALA A 17 3.41 -12.36 4.56
CA ALA A 17 3.90 -13.30 3.54
C ALA A 17 3.02 -13.35 2.28
N VAL A 18 1.73 -13.03 2.40
CA VAL A 18 0.81 -12.92 1.24
C VAL A 18 1.20 -11.75 0.34
N GLY A 19 1.73 -10.67 0.89
CA GLY A 19 2.28 -9.56 0.12
C GLY A 19 3.39 -9.98 -0.85
N ALA A 20 4.16 -11.02 -0.50
CA ALA A 20 5.20 -11.56 -1.39
C ALA A 20 4.64 -12.11 -2.73
N ILE A 21 3.36 -12.52 -2.75
CA ILE A 21 2.67 -12.97 -3.98
C ILE A 21 2.46 -11.79 -4.95
N ALA A 22 2.45 -10.56 -4.47
CA ALA A 22 2.31 -9.37 -5.30
C ALA A 22 3.48 -9.21 -6.29
N ALA A 23 4.70 -9.63 -5.93
CA ALA A 23 5.88 -9.47 -6.77
C ALA A 23 5.79 -10.24 -8.10
N PRO A 24 5.48 -11.56 -8.15
CA PRO A 24 5.30 -12.27 -9.41
C PRO A 24 4.10 -11.76 -10.22
N ILE A 25 3.04 -11.28 -9.57
CA ILE A 25 1.89 -10.67 -10.25
C ILE A 25 2.30 -9.36 -10.90
N ALA A 26 3.00 -8.48 -10.17
CA ALA A 26 3.55 -7.23 -10.69
C ALA A 26 4.47 -7.51 -11.88
N GLY A 27 5.34 -8.54 -11.77
CA GLY A 27 6.20 -8.97 -12.85
C GLY A 27 5.43 -9.29 -14.12
N ARG A 28 4.42 -10.14 -14.03
CA ARG A 28 3.58 -10.52 -15.18
C ARG A 28 2.81 -9.35 -15.77
N LEU A 29 2.28 -8.47 -14.94
CA LEU A 29 1.58 -7.26 -15.40
C LEU A 29 2.53 -6.33 -16.17
N ALA A 30 3.74 -6.13 -15.67
CA ALA A 30 4.74 -5.31 -16.33
C ALA A 30 5.20 -5.92 -17.65
N ASP A 31 5.49 -7.22 -17.66
CA ASP A 31 5.92 -7.95 -18.87
C ASP A 31 4.82 -7.94 -19.96
N ALA A 32 3.55 -7.91 -19.55
CA ALA A 32 2.40 -7.77 -20.44
C ALA A 32 2.09 -6.32 -20.87
N GLY A 33 2.87 -5.33 -20.43
CA GLY A 33 2.61 -3.92 -20.71
C GLY A 33 1.43 -3.31 -19.94
N HIS A 34 0.98 -3.97 -18.86
CA HIS A 34 -0.17 -3.56 -18.05
C HIS A 34 0.23 -2.86 -16.74
N THR A 35 1.42 -2.29 -16.65
CA THR A 35 1.93 -1.60 -15.46
C THR A 35 0.95 -0.54 -14.95
N ARG A 36 0.42 0.27 -15.84
CA ARG A 36 -0.55 1.33 -15.51
C ARG A 36 -1.83 0.79 -14.87
N ILE A 37 -2.37 -0.32 -15.39
CA ILE A 37 -3.57 -0.96 -14.84
C ILE A 37 -3.25 -1.51 -13.45
N GLY A 38 -2.10 -2.15 -13.28
CA GLY A 38 -1.65 -2.66 -11.99
C GLY A 38 -1.50 -1.56 -10.95
N THR A 39 -0.87 -0.44 -11.30
CA THR A 39 -0.72 0.73 -10.42
C THR A 39 -2.07 1.32 -10.03
N LEU A 40 -2.99 1.51 -11.00
CA LEU A 40 -4.35 1.98 -10.72
C LEU A 40 -5.09 1.03 -9.77
N THR A 41 -5.01 -0.27 -10.02
CA THR A 41 -5.64 -1.29 -9.17
C THR A 41 -5.10 -1.18 -7.74
N ALA A 42 -3.79 -1.06 -7.56
CA ALA A 42 -3.18 -0.92 -6.24
C ALA A 42 -3.65 0.36 -5.52
N LEU A 43 -3.67 1.49 -6.23
CA LEU A 43 -4.10 2.79 -5.67
C LEU A 43 -5.59 2.82 -5.29
N ILE A 44 -6.42 2.00 -5.93
CA ILE A 44 -7.85 1.87 -5.59
C ILE A 44 -8.05 0.86 -4.46
N VAL A 45 -7.38 -0.28 -4.53
CA VAL A 45 -7.54 -1.36 -3.54
C VAL A 45 -7.05 -0.94 -2.15
N ALA A 46 -5.95 -0.19 -2.06
CA ALA A 46 -5.40 0.23 -0.78
C ALA A 46 -6.41 1.03 0.10
N PRO A 47 -7.04 2.11 -0.36
CA PRO A 47 -8.05 2.81 0.44
C PRO A 47 -9.34 1.99 0.63
N LEU A 48 -9.74 1.17 -0.36
CA LEU A 48 -10.93 0.33 -0.23
C LEU A 48 -10.75 -0.77 0.81
N ALA A 49 -9.54 -1.30 0.97
CA ALA A 49 -9.24 -2.31 2.00
C ALA A 49 -9.59 -1.81 3.41
N ILE A 50 -9.36 -0.53 3.69
CA ILE A 50 -9.67 0.06 4.99
C ILE A 50 -11.18 0.08 5.27
N LEU A 51 -12.01 0.22 4.24
CA LEU A 51 -13.47 0.24 4.41
C LEU A 51 -14.01 -1.10 4.94
N ILE A 52 -13.31 -2.19 4.71
CA ILE A 52 -13.68 -3.51 5.24
C ILE A 52 -13.70 -3.51 6.77
N THR A 53 -12.85 -2.70 7.41
CA THR A 53 -12.77 -2.61 8.88
C THR A 53 -14.02 -1.99 9.51
N PHE A 54 -14.85 -1.32 8.73
CA PHE A 54 -16.11 -0.72 9.19
C PHE A 54 -17.32 -1.62 8.99
N ILE A 55 -17.17 -2.79 8.37
CA ILE A 55 -18.29 -3.70 8.16
C ILE A 55 -18.68 -4.35 9.50
N PRO A 56 -19.91 -4.12 10.01
CA PRO A 56 -20.35 -4.72 11.25
C PRO A 56 -20.32 -6.25 11.19
N GLY A 57 -19.88 -6.88 12.26
CA GLY A 57 -19.84 -8.34 12.38
C GLY A 57 -18.55 -9.01 11.87
N LEU A 58 -17.71 -8.32 11.10
CA LEU A 58 -16.45 -8.91 10.66
C LEU A 58 -15.35 -8.88 11.75
N GLY A 59 -15.39 -7.91 12.68
CA GLY A 59 -14.47 -7.83 13.81
C GLY A 59 -13.01 -8.08 13.41
N TYR A 60 -12.38 -9.08 14.03
CA TYR A 60 -10.99 -9.43 13.78
C TYR A 60 -10.73 -9.91 12.34
N ALA A 61 -11.68 -10.66 11.75
CA ALA A 61 -11.55 -11.13 10.37
C ALA A 61 -11.51 -9.98 9.36
N GLY A 62 -12.29 -8.92 9.60
CA GLY A 62 -12.25 -7.70 8.79
C GLY A 62 -10.90 -6.99 8.85
N LEU A 63 -10.29 -6.91 10.04
CA LEU A 63 -8.95 -6.33 10.21
C LEU A 63 -7.89 -7.14 9.47
N VAL A 64 -7.91 -8.46 9.55
CA VAL A 64 -6.99 -9.35 8.85
C VAL A 64 -7.16 -9.20 7.33
N ALA A 65 -8.39 -9.24 6.84
CA ALA A 65 -8.67 -9.07 5.41
C ALA A 65 -8.19 -7.72 4.89
N ALA A 66 -8.46 -6.64 5.62
CA ALA A 66 -7.98 -5.30 5.28
C ALA A 66 -6.46 -5.22 5.26
N ALA A 67 -5.77 -5.81 6.24
CA ALA A 67 -4.32 -5.85 6.31
C ALA A 67 -3.71 -6.59 5.11
N VAL A 68 -4.25 -7.77 4.75
CA VAL A 68 -3.81 -8.56 3.59
C VAL A 68 -3.94 -7.77 2.30
N LEU A 69 -5.11 -7.16 2.06
CA LEU A 69 -5.37 -6.42 0.84
C LEU A 69 -4.53 -5.14 0.74
N LEU A 70 -4.35 -4.45 1.87
CA LEU A 70 -3.51 -3.27 1.94
C LEU A 70 -2.04 -3.61 1.64
N ASP A 71 -1.50 -4.64 2.30
CA ASP A 71 -0.12 -5.09 2.08
C ASP A 71 0.10 -5.53 0.63
N PHE A 72 -0.82 -6.32 0.08
CA PHE A 72 -0.80 -6.71 -1.33
C PHE A 72 -0.78 -5.50 -2.27
N ALA A 73 -1.66 -4.51 -2.05
CA ALA A 73 -1.74 -3.32 -2.87
C ALA A 73 -0.46 -2.47 -2.78
N VAL A 74 0.09 -2.30 -1.58
CA VAL A 74 1.35 -1.56 -1.36
C VAL A 74 2.51 -2.25 -2.06
N GLN A 75 2.65 -3.57 -1.91
CA GLN A 75 3.70 -4.35 -2.55
C GLN A 75 3.58 -4.33 -4.08
N LEU A 76 2.35 -4.50 -4.60
CA LEU A 76 2.09 -4.42 -6.03
C LEU A 76 2.54 -3.07 -6.60
N ASN A 77 2.11 -1.96 -5.97
CA ASN A 77 2.47 -0.61 -6.39
C ASN A 77 3.98 -0.36 -6.29
N MET A 78 4.61 -0.84 -5.22
CA MET A 78 6.05 -0.67 -5.00
C MET A 78 6.87 -1.38 -6.09
N VAL A 79 6.54 -2.63 -6.44
CA VAL A 79 7.27 -3.39 -7.45
C VAL A 79 7.05 -2.80 -8.85
N LEU A 80 5.83 -2.40 -9.19
CA LEU A 80 5.54 -1.77 -10.47
C LEU A 80 6.26 -0.42 -10.63
N GLY A 81 6.21 0.43 -9.60
CA GLY A 81 6.91 1.71 -9.62
C GLY A 81 8.44 1.55 -9.66
N GLN A 82 8.99 0.55 -8.98
CA GLN A 82 10.42 0.25 -9.06
C GLN A 82 10.84 -0.14 -10.49
N ARG A 83 10.04 -0.93 -11.21
CA ARG A 83 10.30 -1.27 -12.61
C ARG A 83 10.28 -0.05 -13.52
N GLU A 84 9.27 0.81 -13.41
CA GLU A 84 9.20 2.06 -14.18
C GLU A 84 10.42 2.94 -13.95
N VAL A 85 10.84 3.08 -12.69
CA VAL A 85 12.05 3.85 -12.34
C VAL A 85 13.31 3.25 -12.96
N TYR A 86 13.43 1.93 -13.06
CA TYR A 86 14.58 1.26 -13.68
C TYR A 86 14.63 1.41 -15.21
N GLU A 87 13.50 1.69 -15.84
CA GLU A 87 13.41 1.92 -17.28
C GLU A 87 13.85 3.35 -17.67
N LEU A 88 13.86 4.30 -16.73
CA LEU A 88 14.26 5.68 -16.99
C LEU A 88 15.73 5.80 -17.42
N ASP A 89 16.63 5.07 -16.78
CA ASP A 89 18.05 5.02 -17.11
C ASP A 89 18.66 3.68 -16.68
N PRO A 90 18.85 2.75 -17.62
CA PRO A 90 19.42 1.44 -17.33
C PRO A 90 20.82 1.46 -16.73
N GLN A 91 21.59 2.53 -16.96
CA GLN A 91 22.96 2.68 -16.43
C GLN A 91 22.98 3.19 -14.99
N SER A 92 21.92 3.89 -14.57
CA SER A 92 21.82 4.52 -13.25
C SER A 92 20.84 3.81 -12.29
N ARG A 93 20.50 2.54 -12.54
CA ARG A 93 19.48 1.80 -11.77
C ARG A 93 19.71 1.84 -10.27
N ALA A 94 20.95 1.69 -9.80
CA ALA A 94 21.27 1.70 -8.38
C ALA A 94 20.93 3.07 -7.73
N ARG A 95 21.28 4.18 -8.41
CA ARG A 95 20.99 5.54 -7.95
C ARG A 95 19.50 5.83 -7.96
N LEU A 96 18.81 5.43 -9.04
CA LEU A 96 17.37 5.59 -9.16
C LEU A 96 16.61 4.81 -8.09
N ASN A 97 17.04 3.56 -7.82
CA ASN A 97 16.47 2.77 -6.75
C ASN A 97 16.67 3.40 -5.38
N ALA A 98 17.85 3.95 -5.11
CA ALA A 98 18.12 4.65 -3.84
C ALA A 98 17.16 5.83 -3.64
N VAL A 99 16.95 6.66 -4.65
CA VAL A 99 16.01 7.79 -4.61
C VAL A 99 14.58 7.30 -4.42
N TYR A 100 14.17 6.29 -5.18
CA TYR A 100 12.84 5.70 -5.10
C TYR A 100 12.54 5.14 -3.70
N MET A 101 13.44 4.30 -3.17
CA MET A 101 13.27 3.73 -1.83
C MET A 101 13.30 4.79 -0.73
N THR A 102 14.20 5.77 -0.83
CA THR A 102 14.22 6.90 0.11
C THR A 102 12.89 7.65 0.13
N SER A 103 12.28 7.87 -1.04
CA SER A 103 10.98 8.55 -1.14
C SER A 103 9.86 7.72 -0.49
N ILE A 104 9.86 6.39 -0.68
CA ILE A 104 8.89 5.48 -0.04
C ILE A 104 9.04 5.52 1.48
N PHE A 105 10.26 5.39 1.99
CA PHE A 105 10.49 5.41 3.44
C PHE A 105 10.21 6.77 4.06
N ALA A 106 10.54 7.87 3.37
CA ALA A 106 10.18 9.21 3.80
C ALA A 106 8.66 9.39 3.90
N GLY A 107 7.93 8.94 2.87
CA GLY A 107 6.47 8.93 2.87
C GLY A 107 5.88 8.08 4.00
N GLY A 108 6.42 6.90 4.23
CA GLY A 108 6.02 6.01 5.33
C GLY A 108 6.27 6.65 6.71
N THR A 109 7.41 7.32 6.88
CA THR A 109 7.73 8.04 8.12
C THR A 109 6.73 9.17 8.37
N VAL A 110 6.45 10.00 7.36
CA VAL A 110 5.43 11.06 7.46
C VAL A 110 4.07 10.47 7.79
N GLY A 111 3.67 9.39 7.11
CA GLY A 111 2.42 8.69 7.39
C GLY A 111 2.32 8.21 8.83
N SER A 112 3.37 7.60 9.37
CA SER A 112 3.43 7.16 10.78
C SER A 112 3.33 8.32 11.76
N LEU A 113 4.06 9.42 11.51
CA LEU A 113 4.05 10.60 12.36
C LEU A 113 2.67 11.26 12.42
N VAL A 114 1.93 11.23 11.33
CA VAL A 114 0.59 11.81 11.22
C VAL A 114 -0.48 10.86 11.81
N ALA A 115 -0.32 9.55 11.64
CA ALA A 115 -1.31 8.56 12.04
C ALA A 115 -1.52 8.50 13.56
N SER A 116 -0.45 8.58 14.37
CA SER A 116 -0.54 8.47 15.83
C SER A 116 -1.39 9.59 16.46
N PRO A 117 -1.12 10.89 16.23
CA PRO A 117 -1.93 11.97 16.78
C PRO A 117 -3.38 11.93 16.29
N ILE A 118 -3.59 11.54 15.04
CA ILE A 118 -4.94 11.41 14.48
C ILE A 118 -5.70 10.28 15.17
N TYR A 119 -5.04 9.15 15.41
CA TYR A 119 -5.67 8.05 16.13
C TYR A 119 -6.03 8.43 17.57
N GLU A 120 -5.15 9.13 18.27
CA GLU A 120 -5.41 9.62 19.63
C GLU A 120 -6.58 10.59 19.70
N SER A 121 -6.73 11.48 18.70
CA SER A 121 -7.75 12.52 18.70
C SER A 121 -9.08 12.08 18.11
N PHE A 122 -9.08 11.28 17.06
CA PHE A 122 -10.23 10.93 16.22
C PHE A 122 -10.47 9.43 16.10
N GLY A 123 -9.65 8.60 16.75
CA GLY A 123 -9.74 7.14 16.69
C GLY A 123 -9.49 6.58 15.29
N TRP A 124 -10.02 5.38 15.08
CA TRP A 124 -9.84 4.65 13.81
C TRP A 124 -10.47 5.37 12.60
N ALA A 125 -11.60 6.05 12.80
CA ALA A 125 -12.26 6.80 11.73
C ALA A 125 -11.38 7.94 11.18
N GLY A 126 -10.63 8.62 12.04
CA GLY A 126 -9.68 9.66 11.63
C GLY A 126 -8.56 9.09 10.76
N VAL A 127 -7.99 7.95 11.17
CA VAL A 127 -6.94 7.27 10.39
C VAL A 127 -7.47 6.83 9.03
N ALA A 128 -8.64 6.20 8.98
CA ALA A 128 -9.26 5.76 7.75
C ALA A 128 -9.55 6.91 6.77
N THR A 129 -10.04 8.04 7.29
CA THR A 129 -10.25 9.26 6.50
C THR A 129 -8.94 9.79 5.92
N THR A 130 -7.88 9.79 6.71
CA THR A 130 -6.55 10.22 6.26
C THR A 130 -6.03 9.32 5.13
N ILE A 131 -6.16 8.01 5.26
CA ILE A 131 -5.77 7.05 4.22
C ILE A 131 -6.58 7.29 2.94
N ALA A 132 -7.90 7.52 3.06
CA ALA A 132 -8.75 7.82 1.91
C ALA A 132 -8.34 9.12 1.20
N LEU A 133 -7.99 10.17 1.96
CA LEU A 133 -7.51 11.44 1.41
C LEU A 133 -6.17 11.28 0.67
N PHE A 134 -5.20 10.62 1.28
CA PHE A 134 -3.91 10.36 0.62
C PHE A 134 -4.07 9.46 -0.60
N GLY A 135 -4.91 8.43 -0.53
CA GLY A 135 -5.25 7.57 -1.66
C GLY A 135 -5.89 8.35 -2.80
N GLY A 136 -6.83 9.25 -2.49
CA GLY A 136 -7.46 10.16 -3.47
C GLY A 136 -6.44 11.10 -4.12
N LEU A 137 -5.55 11.70 -3.33
CA LEU A 137 -4.47 12.56 -3.86
C LEU A 137 -3.52 11.78 -4.77
N ALA A 138 -3.15 10.55 -4.39
CA ALA A 138 -2.32 9.70 -5.21
C ALA A 138 -2.99 9.34 -6.54
N LEU A 139 -4.28 9.02 -6.54
CA LEU A 139 -5.07 8.77 -7.75
C LEU A 139 -5.15 10.00 -8.66
N LEU A 140 -5.36 11.19 -8.09
CA LEU A 140 -5.38 12.44 -8.83
C LEU A 140 -4.02 12.72 -9.47
N ALA A 141 -2.92 12.59 -8.70
CA ALA A 141 -1.57 12.76 -9.21
C ALA A 141 -1.25 11.80 -10.34
N PHE A 142 -1.64 10.53 -10.19
CA PHE A 142 -1.48 9.52 -11.22
C PHE A 142 -2.29 9.85 -12.48
N GLY A 143 -3.55 10.28 -12.33
CA GLY A 143 -4.42 10.67 -13.43
C GLY A 143 -3.91 11.87 -14.22
N VAL A 144 -3.34 12.86 -13.56
CA VAL A 144 -2.74 14.04 -14.21
C VAL A 144 -1.46 13.67 -14.96
N ASN A 145 -0.58 12.88 -14.36
CA ASN A 145 0.69 12.49 -14.96
C ASN A 145 0.52 11.54 -16.16
N SER A 146 -0.55 10.77 -16.17
CA SER A 146 -0.84 9.80 -17.24
C SER A 146 -1.43 10.42 -18.52
N ARG A 147 -1.66 11.73 -18.52
CA ARG A 147 -2.12 12.48 -19.73
C ARG A 147 -0.98 13.14 -20.50
N ARG A 148 0.22 13.04 -19.99
CA ARG A 148 1.46 13.49 -20.63
C ARG A 148 2.18 12.32 -21.30
#